data_7b56059e62f04b2aed9827896e87c8e4
#
_entry.id   7b56059e62f04b2aed9827896e87c8e4
#
_cell.length_a   1.000
_cell.length_b   1.000
_cell.length_c   1.000
_cell.angle_alpha   90.00
_cell.angle_beta   90.00
_cell.angle_gamma   90.00
#
_symmetry.space_group_name_H-M   'P 1'
#
loop_
_entity.id
_entity.type
_entity.pdbx_description
1 polymer ?
#
loop_
_entity_poly.entity_id
_entity_poly.type
_entity_poly.pdbx_seq_one_letter_code
_entity_poly.pdbx_strand_id
1 'polypeptide(L)'
;MAIQIKDLRYVYMPKSPNAQVALDGISFDIPDHAFAAFIGRTGSGKSTLVQHLNALLIPSSGEVIVDEFHITPKKRKNKNIKELRKHLSLVFQFPEYQLFEETVEKDVAFGLRNFGYKEKEALEEAHKALLAVGLDEKYFKRSPFELSGGERRRVAIAGIIAINPDILVLDEPTAGLDVKGSRDVMSLVTKMYESGKTILMVTHDMELVMKYCKTVYVLKDGKLDYQGPVSELFDNVGEDSAIEIPPLYKLAQKLKERGAPIEIDKIKETRDLIKQIECWRNAK
;
A
#
# COMPACT_ATOMS: atom_id res chain seq x y z
N MET A 1 -10.45 -10.37 11.48
CA MET A 1 -10.59 -8.99 10.98
C MET A 1 -9.24 -8.36 11.16
N ALA A 2 -8.53 -8.05 10.07
CA ALA A 2 -7.13 -7.67 10.15
C ALA A 2 -6.90 -6.32 10.86
N ILE A 3 -7.73 -5.31 10.59
CA ILE A 3 -7.52 -3.96 11.16
C ILE A 3 -8.86 -3.34 11.53
N GLN A 4 -8.91 -2.71 12.72
CA GLN A 4 -10.02 -1.87 13.17
C GLN A 4 -9.48 -0.52 13.62
N ILE A 5 -10.09 0.54 13.18
CA ILE A 5 -9.79 1.91 13.59
C ILE A 5 -11.02 2.50 14.26
N LYS A 6 -10.86 3.03 15.48
CA LYS A 6 -11.95 3.55 16.31
C LYS A 6 -11.63 4.97 16.76
N ASP A 7 -12.38 5.94 16.25
CA ASP A 7 -12.28 7.36 16.59
C ASP A 7 -10.85 7.91 16.57
N LEU A 8 -10.06 7.46 15.59
CA LEU A 8 -8.64 7.81 15.47
C LEU A 8 -8.50 9.30 15.22
N ARG A 9 -7.88 9.99 16.17
CA ARG A 9 -7.49 11.37 16.06
C ARG A 9 -6.00 11.54 16.27
N TYR A 10 -5.39 12.40 15.45
CA TYR A 10 -3.99 12.71 15.59
C TYR A 10 -3.70 14.18 15.31
N VAL A 11 -2.93 14.80 16.21
CA VAL A 11 -2.52 16.20 16.14
C VAL A 11 -1.01 16.27 16.16
N TYR A 12 -0.42 16.84 15.12
CA TYR A 12 1.00 17.18 15.12
C TYR A 12 1.25 18.37 16.04
N MET A 13 2.34 18.31 16.82
CA MET A 13 2.76 19.38 17.74
C MET A 13 1.63 19.93 18.65
N PRO A 14 0.89 19.09 19.39
CA PRO A 14 -0.35 19.48 20.06
C PRO A 14 -0.20 20.60 21.11
N LYS A 15 1.03 20.90 21.53
CA LYS A 15 1.34 21.98 22.51
C LYS A 15 1.96 23.22 21.87
N SER A 16 2.02 23.29 20.56
CA SER A 16 2.60 24.39 19.79
C SER A 16 1.50 25.29 19.22
N PRO A 17 1.76 26.61 19.00
CA PRO A 17 0.90 27.46 18.19
C PRO A 17 0.66 26.92 16.78
N ASN A 18 1.55 26.06 16.28
CA ASN A 18 1.48 25.39 14.98
C ASN A 18 0.84 23.99 15.07
N ALA A 19 -0.03 23.75 16.06
CA ALA A 19 -0.75 22.48 16.18
C ALA A 19 -1.63 22.25 14.95
N GLN A 20 -1.45 21.08 14.29
CA GLN A 20 -2.18 20.70 13.09
C GLN A 20 -2.91 19.38 13.32
N VAL A 21 -4.24 19.38 13.15
CA VAL A 21 -5.03 18.15 13.15
C VAL A 21 -4.81 17.46 11.79
N ALA A 22 -4.24 16.26 11.83
CA ALA A 22 -3.98 15.46 10.64
C ALA A 22 -5.01 14.35 10.43
N LEU A 23 -5.58 13.82 11.52
CA LEU A 23 -6.69 12.86 11.51
C LEU A 23 -7.71 13.30 12.55
N ASP A 24 -9.00 13.26 12.21
CA ASP A 24 -10.06 13.79 13.02
C ASP A 24 -11.27 12.83 13.12
N GLY A 25 -11.16 11.86 14.02
CA GLY A 25 -12.25 10.93 14.34
C GLY A 25 -12.52 9.89 13.26
N ILE A 26 -11.46 9.29 12.68
CA ILE A 26 -11.58 8.26 11.64
C ILE A 26 -11.97 6.93 12.29
N SER A 27 -13.00 6.27 11.72
CA SER A 27 -13.43 4.93 12.13
C SER A 27 -13.77 4.10 10.90
N PHE A 28 -13.16 2.92 10.77
CA PHE A 28 -13.46 1.91 9.76
C PHE A 28 -12.76 0.59 10.09
N ASP A 29 -13.17 -0.46 9.38
CA ASP A 29 -12.61 -1.80 9.49
C ASP A 29 -12.05 -2.26 8.14
N ILE A 30 -10.97 -3.07 8.17
CA ILE A 30 -10.39 -3.74 7.01
C ILE A 30 -10.42 -5.25 7.29
N PRO A 31 -11.07 -6.04 6.42
CA PRO A 31 -11.10 -7.49 6.58
C PRO A 31 -9.73 -8.13 6.31
N ASP A 32 -9.56 -9.35 6.80
CA ASP A 32 -8.44 -10.20 6.40
C ASP A 32 -8.46 -10.43 4.89
N HIS A 33 -7.29 -10.66 4.32
CA HIS A 33 -7.13 -10.92 2.89
C HIS A 33 -7.79 -9.84 2.01
N ALA A 34 -7.65 -8.57 2.42
CA ALA A 34 -8.06 -7.43 1.63
C ALA A 34 -6.94 -7.00 0.67
N PHE A 35 -7.32 -6.55 -0.53
CA PHE A 35 -6.48 -5.68 -1.34
C PHE A 35 -7.19 -4.34 -1.44
N ALA A 36 -6.75 -3.38 -0.63
CA ALA A 36 -7.43 -2.09 -0.48
C ALA A 36 -6.50 -0.91 -0.74
N ALA A 37 -7.09 0.22 -1.16
CA ALA A 37 -6.36 1.46 -1.35
C ALA A 37 -6.84 2.58 -0.42
N PHE A 38 -5.90 3.37 0.08
CA PHE A 38 -6.14 4.67 0.67
C PHE A 38 -5.84 5.74 -0.37
N ILE A 39 -6.84 6.55 -0.72
CA ILE A 39 -6.75 7.59 -1.73
C ILE A 39 -7.21 8.94 -1.17
N GLY A 40 -6.90 10.03 -1.88
CA GLY A 40 -7.23 11.40 -1.49
C GLY A 40 -6.11 12.38 -1.82
N ARG A 41 -6.38 13.67 -1.68
CA ARG A 41 -5.41 14.74 -1.96
C ARG A 41 -4.15 14.63 -1.10
N THR A 42 -3.04 15.22 -1.57
CA THR A 42 -1.86 15.44 -0.72
C THR A 42 -2.28 16.23 0.52
N GLY A 43 -1.81 15.79 1.70
CA GLY A 43 -2.20 16.40 2.98
C GLY A 43 -3.52 15.89 3.57
N SER A 44 -4.26 15.00 2.92
CA SER A 44 -5.52 14.46 3.46
C SER A 44 -5.37 13.52 4.67
N GLY A 45 -4.14 13.16 5.06
CA GLY A 45 -3.87 12.33 6.23
C GLY A 45 -3.47 10.87 5.92
N LYS A 46 -3.40 10.44 4.66
CA LYS A 46 -3.10 9.03 4.27
C LYS A 46 -1.83 8.47 4.91
N SER A 47 -0.68 9.14 4.68
CA SER A 47 0.60 8.68 5.23
C SER A 47 0.61 8.72 6.76
N THR A 48 -0.08 9.71 7.36
CA THR A 48 -0.28 9.76 8.82
C THR A 48 -1.08 8.55 9.29
N LEU A 49 -2.16 8.19 8.60
CA LEU A 49 -3.00 7.03 8.92
C LEU A 49 -2.18 5.73 8.89
N VAL A 50 -1.45 5.46 7.80
CA VAL A 50 -0.71 4.19 7.67
C VAL A 50 0.44 4.07 8.67
N GLN A 51 1.02 5.19 9.12
CA GLN A 51 2.03 5.20 10.18
C GLN A 51 1.46 4.84 11.57
N HIS A 52 0.15 4.98 11.78
CA HIS A 52 -0.50 4.49 12.99
C HIS A 52 -0.67 2.96 12.98
N LEU A 53 -0.82 2.33 11.80
CA LEU A 53 -1.05 0.90 11.70
C LEU A 53 0.13 0.06 12.22
N ASN A 54 1.36 0.56 12.12
CA ASN A 54 2.56 -0.11 12.64
C ASN A 54 3.18 0.59 13.88
N ALA A 55 2.39 1.44 14.55
CA ALA A 55 2.80 2.19 15.73
C ALA A 55 4.07 3.04 15.54
N LEU A 56 4.32 3.59 14.35
CA LEU A 56 5.30 4.66 14.15
C LEU A 56 4.77 5.97 14.74
N LEU A 57 3.49 6.24 14.55
CA LEU A 57 2.76 7.29 15.25
C LEU A 57 1.81 6.67 16.28
N ILE A 58 1.62 7.37 17.38
CA ILE A 58 0.72 6.96 18.46
C ILE A 58 -0.48 7.91 18.44
N PRO A 59 -1.73 7.40 18.47
CA PRO A 59 -2.93 8.22 18.47
C PRO A 59 -2.92 9.33 19.53
N SER A 60 -3.45 10.50 19.22
CA SER A 60 -3.77 11.52 20.22
C SER A 60 -5.02 11.12 21.03
N SER A 61 -6.02 10.53 20.36
CA SER A 61 -7.18 9.85 20.95
C SER A 61 -7.67 8.75 20.00
N GLY A 62 -8.57 7.89 20.49
CA GLY A 62 -9.05 6.73 19.76
C GLY A 62 -8.10 5.54 19.87
N GLU A 63 -8.29 4.56 19.01
CA GLU A 63 -7.55 3.28 19.05
C GLU A 63 -7.39 2.71 17.63
N VAL A 64 -6.24 2.09 17.39
CA VAL A 64 -5.99 1.23 16.23
C VAL A 64 -5.73 -0.17 16.73
N ILE A 65 -6.45 -1.14 16.19
CA ILE A 65 -6.33 -2.56 16.49
C ILE A 65 -5.87 -3.25 15.20
N VAL A 66 -4.76 -3.99 15.28
CA VAL A 66 -4.25 -4.83 14.20
C VAL A 66 -4.19 -6.24 14.76
N ASP A 67 -5.16 -7.07 14.37
CA ASP A 67 -5.41 -8.40 14.97
C ASP A 67 -5.40 -8.35 16.51
N GLU A 68 -4.39 -8.91 17.18
CA GLU A 68 -4.24 -8.88 18.65
C GLU A 68 -3.50 -7.64 19.18
N PHE A 69 -2.97 -6.79 18.30
CA PHE A 69 -2.16 -5.63 18.69
C PHE A 69 -3.03 -4.38 18.86
N HIS A 70 -3.00 -3.79 20.04
CA HIS A 70 -3.74 -2.59 20.38
C HIS A 70 -2.81 -1.37 20.47
N ILE A 71 -3.08 -0.35 19.68
CA ILE A 71 -2.33 0.91 19.65
C ILE A 71 -3.22 2.02 20.17
N THR A 72 -2.90 2.53 21.37
CA THR A 72 -3.69 3.52 22.10
C THR A 72 -2.84 4.73 22.49
N PRO A 73 -3.43 5.88 22.86
CA PRO A 73 -2.68 7.05 23.36
C PRO A 73 -1.80 6.75 24.57
N LYS A 74 -2.16 5.72 25.36
CA LYS A 74 -1.43 5.30 26.56
C LYS A 74 -0.27 4.38 26.15
N LYS A 75 0.91 4.95 25.87
CA LYS A 75 2.13 4.22 25.44
C LYS A 75 2.44 2.96 26.27
N ARG A 76 2.14 2.96 27.57
CA ARG A 76 2.37 1.79 28.45
C ARG A 76 1.48 0.59 28.12
N LYS A 77 0.38 0.78 27.36
CA LYS A 77 -0.53 -0.28 26.89
C LYS A 77 -0.10 -0.87 25.56
N ASN A 78 0.72 -0.17 24.80
CA ASN A 78 1.20 -0.59 23.48
C ASN A 78 2.36 -1.60 23.69
N LYS A 79 2.02 -2.87 23.73
CA LYS A 79 2.97 -3.97 23.93
C LYS A 79 3.32 -4.61 22.59
N ASN A 80 4.42 -5.34 22.55
CA ASN A 80 4.82 -6.18 21.42
C ASN A 80 4.90 -5.42 20.07
N ILE A 81 5.34 -4.15 20.10
CA ILE A 81 5.45 -3.32 18.87
C ILE A 81 6.43 -3.94 17.87
N LYS A 82 7.41 -4.69 18.32
CA LYS A 82 8.35 -5.38 17.44
C LYS A 82 7.65 -6.49 16.65
N GLU A 83 6.82 -7.28 17.32
CA GLU A 83 6.00 -8.32 16.72
C GLU A 83 4.94 -7.73 15.80
N LEU A 84 4.28 -6.63 16.19
CA LEU A 84 3.39 -5.88 15.32
C LEU A 84 4.10 -5.48 14.01
N ARG A 85 5.33 -4.94 14.07
CA ARG A 85 6.08 -4.51 12.89
C ARG A 85 6.58 -5.65 12.01
N LYS A 86 6.73 -6.84 12.59
CA LYS A 86 6.97 -8.07 11.83
C LYS A 86 5.69 -8.53 11.12
N HIS A 87 4.56 -8.45 11.81
CA HIS A 87 3.24 -8.84 11.33
C HIS A 87 2.71 -7.86 10.26
N LEU A 88 2.82 -6.54 10.52
CA LEU A 88 2.45 -5.47 9.59
C LEU A 88 3.68 -4.65 9.22
N SER A 89 4.16 -4.82 8.00
CA SER A 89 5.30 -4.08 7.47
C SER A 89 4.85 -2.94 6.56
N LEU A 90 5.60 -1.84 6.57
CA LEU A 90 5.32 -0.63 5.80
C LEU A 90 6.49 -0.31 4.86
N VAL A 91 6.22 -0.25 3.57
CA VAL A 91 7.11 0.29 2.54
C VAL A 91 6.80 1.78 2.38
N PHE A 92 7.75 2.64 2.71
CA PHE A 92 7.60 4.09 2.57
C PHE A 92 7.75 4.54 1.12
N GLN A 93 7.28 5.74 0.84
CA GLN A 93 7.61 6.43 -0.40
C GLN A 93 9.13 6.61 -0.52
N PHE A 94 9.70 6.25 -1.67
CA PHE A 94 11.17 6.27 -1.91
C PHE A 94 11.98 5.45 -0.89
N PRO A 95 11.69 4.14 -0.73
CA PRO A 95 12.32 3.30 0.29
C PRO A 95 13.83 3.12 0.04
N GLU A 96 14.32 3.39 -1.17
CA GLU A 96 15.72 3.36 -1.56
C GLU A 96 16.62 4.34 -0.80
N TYR A 97 16.06 5.37 -0.19
CA TYR A 97 16.82 6.29 0.68
C TYR A 97 17.09 5.71 2.08
N GLN A 98 16.51 4.55 2.39
CA GLN A 98 16.71 3.87 3.68
C GLN A 98 17.82 2.82 3.63
N LEU A 99 18.46 2.61 2.49
CA LEU A 99 19.58 1.69 2.34
C LEU A 99 20.85 2.29 2.97
N PHE A 100 21.59 1.50 3.76
CA PHE A 100 22.73 1.99 4.53
C PHE A 100 23.85 0.96 4.76
N GLU A 101 23.61 -0.33 4.50
CA GLU A 101 24.59 -1.39 4.73
C GLU A 101 25.68 -1.41 3.64
N GLU A 102 26.79 -2.09 3.91
CA GLU A 102 27.92 -2.20 3.01
C GLU A 102 27.58 -2.98 1.73
N THR A 103 26.72 -3.99 1.85
CA THR A 103 26.30 -4.84 0.73
C THR A 103 24.79 -4.99 0.67
N VAL A 104 24.29 -5.22 -0.56
CA VAL A 104 22.87 -5.45 -0.85
C VAL A 104 22.29 -6.59 -0.01
N GLU A 105 22.98 -7.74 0.09
CA GLU A 105 22.52 -8.89 0.86
C GLU A 105 22.44 -8.58 2.36
N LYS A 106 23.38 -7.80 2.90
CA LYS A 106 23.37 -7.39 4.32
C LYS A 106 22.23 -6.42 4.61
N ASP A 107 21.95 -5.51 3.68
CA ASP A 107 20.86 -4.52 3.83
C ASP A 107 19.50 -5.22 3.90
N VAL A 108 19.23 -6.15 2.98
CA VAL A 108 18.01 -6.95 2.98
C VAL A 108 17.92 -7.86 4.22
N ALA A 109 19.04 -8.46 4.66
CA ALA A 109 19.09 -9.31 5.86
C ALA A 109 18.91 -8.52 7.17
N PHE A 110 19.11 -7.20 7.17
CA PHE A 110 19.10 -6.37 8.38
C PHE A 110 17.78 -6.48 9.16
N GLY A 111 16.64 -6.39 8.46
CA GLY A 111 15.33 -6.53 9.09
C GLY A 111 15.14 -7.89 9.76
N LEU A 112 15.53 -8.96 9.09
CA LEU A 112 15.46 -10.34 9.61
C LEU A 112 16.33 -10.51 10.86
N ARG A 113 17.57 -10.00 10.83
CA ARG A 113 18.46 -10.03 12.00
C ARG A 113 17.84 -9.30 13.20
N ASN A 114 17.22 -8.15 12.97
CA ASN A 114 16.51 -7.42 14.01
C ASN A 114 15.34 -8.21 14.60
N PHE A 115 14.69 -9.07 13.81
CA PHE A 115 13.64 -9.97 14.28
C PHE A 115 14.17 -11.29 14.88
N GLY A 116 15.51 -11.44 15.03
CA GLY A 116 16.13 -12.55 15.77
C GLY A 116 16.52 -13.75 14.90
N TYR A 117 16.52 -13.62 13.58
CA TYR A 117 17.06 -14.65 12.68
C TYR A 117 18.58 -14.74 12.85
N LYS A 118 19.13 -15.94 12.76
CA LYS A 118 20.58 -16.12 12.70
C LYS A 118 21.12 -15.58 11.38
N GLU A 119 22.38 -15.14 11.38
CA GLU A 119 23.01 -14.53 10.20
C GLU A 119 22.83 -15.36 8.92
N LYS A 120 23.11 -16.66 8.98
CA LYS A 120 22.98 -17.55 7.84
C LYS A 120 21.54 -17.63 7.32
N GLU A 121 20.57 -17.79 8.20
CA GLU A 121 19.15 -17.85 7.87
C GLU A 121 18.68 -16.52 7.26
N ALA A 122 19.11 -15.41 7.85
CA ALA A 122 18.77 -14.07 7.36
C ALA A 122 19.31 -13.81 5.95
N LEU A 123 20.54 -14.25 5.65
CA LEU A 123 21.12 -14.13 4.31
C LEU A 123 20.42 -15.05 3.30
N GLU A 124 20.06 -16.28 3.68
CA GLU A 124 19.32 -17.20 2.81
C GLU A 124 17.95 -16.62 2.40
N GLU A 125 17.18 -16.08 3.37
CA GLU A 125 15.91 -15.41 3.08
C GLU A 125 16.08 -14.10 2.29
N ALA A 126 17.14 -13.34 2.58
CA ALA A 126 17.48 -12.14 1.83
C ALA A 126 17.78 -12.46 0.35
N HIS A 127 18.52 -13.51 0.07
CA HIS A 127 18.81 -13.96 -1.31
C HIS A 127 17.53 -14.35 -2.05
N LYS A 128 16.63 -15.10 -1.40
CA LYS A 128 15.31 -15.45 -1.99
C LYS A 128 14.50 -14.20 -2.35
N ALA A 129 14.46 -13.23 -1.43
CA ALA A 129 13.72 -11.99 -1.64
C ALA A 129 14.34 -11.14 -2.77
N LEU A 130 15.68 -11.06 -2.85
CA LEU A 130 16.38 -10.36 -3.92
C LEU A 130 16.10 -10.98 -5.30
N LEU A 131 16.12 -12.29 -5.41
CA LEU A 131 15.76 -12.99 -6.64
C LEU A 131 14.29 -12.77 -7.00
N ALA A 132 13.40 -12.76 -6.02
CA ALA A 132 11.97 -12.55 -6.22
C ALA A 132 11.64 -11.14 -6.78
N VAL A 133 12.42 -10.11 -6.41
CA VAL A 133 12.31 -8.76 -7.00
C VAL A 133 13.07 -8.61 -8.32
N GLY A 134 13.64 -9.71 -8.87
CA GLY A 134 14.35 -9.72 -10.14
C GLY A 134 15.75 -9.11 -10.09
N LEU A 135 16.44 -9.18 -8.96
CA LEU A 135 17.83 -8.76 -8.83
C LEU A 135 18.77 -9.98 -8.99
N ASP A 136 19.73 -9.87 -9.90
CA ASP A 136 20.71 -10.92 -10.19
C ASP A 136 21.72 -11.09 -9.04
N GLU A 137 22.16 -12.32 -8.76
CA GLU A 137 23.12 -12.67 -7.70
C GLU A 137 24.44 -11.89 -7.76
N LYS A 138 24.87 -11.47 -8.95
CA LYS A 138 26.07 -10.62 -9.13
C LYS A 138 26.02 -9.29 -8.37
N TYR A 139 24.83 -8.85 -7.95
CA TYR A 139 24.65 -7.62 -7.18
C TYR A 139 24.70 -7.82 -5.67
N PHE A 140 24.52 -9.04 -5.15
CA PHE A 140 24.33 -9.31 -3.74
C PHE A 140 25.46 -8.77 -2.85
N LYS A 141 26.70 -8.90 -3.31
CA LYS A 141 27.91 -8.43 -2.61
C LYS A 141 28.35 -7.01 -2.97
N ARG A 142 27.62 -6.35 -3.86
CA ARG A 142 27.90 -4.94 -4.21
C ARG A 142 27.33 -3.99 -3.17
N SER A 143 27.88 -2.79 -3.12
CA SER A 143 27.29 -1.71 -2.34
C SER A 143 25.93 -1.31 -2.94
N PRO A 144 24.87 -1.08 -2.12
CA PRO A 144 23.61 -0.54 -2.62
C PRO A 144 23.79 0.77 -3.38
N PHE A 145 24.80 1.56 -3.02
CA PHE A 145 25.07 2.87 -3.63
C PHE A 145 25.64 2.80 -5.05
N GLU A 146 26.12 1.64 -5.47
CA GLU A 146 26.58 1.40 -6.85
C GLU A 146 25.44 1.02 -7.80
N LEU A 147 24.24 0.82 -7.29
CA LEU A 147 23.08 0.41 -8.04
C LEU A 147 22.34 1.60 -8.66
N SER A 148 21.63 1.38 -9.77
CA SER A 148 20.66 2.34 -10.31
C SER A 148 19.52 2.59 -9.33
N GLY A 149 18.80 3.72 -9.47
CA GLY A 149 17.66 4.03 -8.62
C GLY A 149 16.59 2.94 -8.56
N GLY A 150 16.25 2.35 -9.72
CA GLY A 150 15.29 1.25 -9.80
C GLY A 150 15.79 -0.04 -9.14
N GLU A 151 17.09 -0.35 -9.25
CA GLU A 151 17.68 -1.49 -8.54
C GLU A 151 17.70 -1.29 -7.03
N ARG A 152 18.10 -0.08 -6.56
CA ARG A 152 18.04 0.27 -5.12
C ARG A 152 16.64 0.13 -4.56
N ARG A 153 15.62 0.59 -5.30
CA ARG A 153 14.23 0.46 -4.87
C ARG A 153 13.80 -0.99 -4.74
N ARG A 154 14.19 -1.86 -5.69
CA ARG A 154 13.94 -3.31 -5.58
C ARG A 154 14.63 -3.92 -4.37
N VAL A 155 15.87 -3.51 -4.04
CA VAL A 155 16.57 -3.94 -2.83
C VAL A 155 15.80 -3.55 -1.57
N ALA A 156 15.35 -2.30 -1.47
CA ALA A 156 14.60 -1.81 -0.32
C ALA A 156 13.28 -2.55 -0.14
N ILE A 157 12.54 -2.81 -1.24
CA ILE A 157 11.31 -3.61 -1.22
C ILE A 157 11.62 -5.06 -0.80
N ALA A 158 12.71 -5.66 -1.31
CA ALA A 158 13.15 -7.00 -0.92
C ALA A 158 13.39 -7.11 0.59
N GLY A 159 13.98 -6.08 1.22
CA GLY A 159 14.20 -6.03 2.67
C GLY A 159 12.91 -6.13 3.50
N ILE A 160 11.82 -5.55 3.00
CA ILE A 160 10.51 -5.64 3.66
C ILE A 160 9.85 -7.01 3.38
N ILE A 161 9.92 -7.48 2.13
CA ILE A 161 9.30 -8.75 1.72
C ILE A 161 9.99 -9.95 2.37
N ALA A 162 11.31 -9.90 2.58
CA ALA A 162 12.07 -10.94 3.26
C ALA A 162 11.52 -11.25 4.66
N ILE A 163 10.93 -10.26 5.34
CA ILE A 163 10.27 -10.43 6.65
C ILE A 163 9.04 -11.32 6.54
N ASN A 164 8.45 -11.43 5.33
CA ASN A 164 7.22 -12.17 5.03
C ASN A 164 6.03 -11.75 5.91
N PRO A 165 5.67 -10.46 5.95
CA PRO A 165 4.60 -9.96 6.80
C PRO A 165 3.24 -10.54 6.39
N ASP A 166 2.26 -10.55 7.32
CA ASP A 166 0.88 -10.93 7.02
C ASP A 166 0.08 -9.76 6.45
N ILE A 167 0.46 -8.55 6.82
CA ILE A 167 -0.11 -7.30 6.29
C ILE A 167 1.01 -6.46 5.69
N LEU A 168 0.91 -6.14 4.41
CA LEU A 168 1.86 -5.27 3.71
C LEU A 168 1.19 -3.95 3.36
N VAL A 169 1.74 -2.86 3.87
CA VAL A 169 1.35 -1.50 3.53
C VAL A 169 2.38 -0.90 2.57
N LEU A 170 1.93 -0.31 1.48
CA LEU A 170 2.77 0.25 0.43
C LEU A 170 2.38 1.73 0.23
N ASP A 171 3.30 2.65 0.50
CA ASP A 171 3.08 4.07 0.23
C ASP A 171 3.74 4.44 -1.10
N GLU A 172 2.91 4.72 -2.13
CA GLU A 172 3.30 5.05 -3.51
C GLU A 172 4.28 4.02 -4.12
N PRO A 173 3.90 2.73 -4.24
CA PRO A 173 4.84 1.65 -4.55
C PRO A 173 5.52 1.76 -5.93
N THR A 174 4.90 2.46 -6.88
CA THR A 174 5.38 2.58 -8.27
C THR A 174 5.95 3.94 -8.61
N ALA A 175 5.90 4.91 -7.68
CA ALA A 175 6.41 6.26 -7.92
C ALA A 175 7.90 6.24 -8.31
N GLY A 176 8.26 6.89 -9.42
CA GLY A 176 9.66 6.96 -9.89
C GLY A 176 10.20 5.68 -10.54
N LEU A 177 9.38 4.64 -10.73
CA LEU A 177 9.74 3.46 -11.50
C LEU A 177 9.34 3.60 -12.97
N ASP A 178 10.11 2.96 -13.86
CA ASP A 178 9.68 2.75 -15.24
C ASP A 178 8.53 1.71 -15.32
N VAL A 179 7.92 1.57 -16.49
CA VAL A 179 6.78 0.67 -16.71
C VAL A 179 7.11 -0.79 -16.36
N LYS A 180 8.35 -1.22 -16.62
CA LYS A 180 8.78 -2.58 -16.29
C LYS A 180 8.94 -2.75 -14.78
N GLY A 181 9.64 -1.85 -14.11
CA GLY A 181 9.84 -1.88 -12.66
C GLY A 181 8.51 -1.82 -11.90
N SER A 182 7.57 -0.96 -12.33
CA SER A 182 6.22 -0.90 -11.77
C SER A 182 5.48 -2.23 -11.90
N ARG A 183 5.56 -2.87 -13.07
CA ARG A 183 4.93 -4.18 -13.32
C ARG A 183 5.56 -5.28 -12.45
N ASP A 184 6.88 -5.30 -12.32
CA ASP A 184 7.60 -6.31 -11.54
C ASP A 184 7.23 -6.20 -10.06
N VAL A 185 7.20 -5.00 -9.48
CA VAL A 185 6.77 -4.74 -8.11
C VAL A 185 5.31 -5.16 -7.90
N MET A 186 4.40 -4.75 -8.78
CA MET A 186 2.98 -5.08 -8.63
C MET A 186 2.70 -6.57 -8.84
N SER A 187 3.46 -7.26 -9.70
CA SER A 187 3.39 -8.72 -9.85
C SER A 187 3.76 -9.44 -8.54
N LEU A 188 4.79 -8.96 -7.84
CA LEU A 188 5.20 -9.51 -6.56
C LEU A 188 4.15 -9.26 -5.47
N VAL A 189 3.63 -8.04 -5.38
CA VAL A 189 2.55 -7.67 -4.44
C VAL A 189 1.30 -8.53 -4.69
N THR A 190 0.97 -8.76 -5.97
CA THR A 190 -0.17 -9.65 -6.33
C THR A 190 0.06 -11.09 -5.87
N LYS A 191 1.27 -11.64 -6.03
CA LYS A 191 1.59 -12.98 -5.52
C LYS A 191 1.47 -13.07 -3.99
N MET A 192 1.87 -12.03 -3.27
CA MET A 192 1.68 -11.96 -1.82
C MET A 192 0.19 -11.97 -1.46
N TYR A 193 -0.62 -11.16 -2.16
CA TYR A 193 -2.07 -11.19 -2.01
C TYR A 193 -2.66 -12.58 -2.29
N GLU A 194 -2.29 -13.22 -3.39
CA GLU A 194 -2.73 -14.56 -3.77
C GLU A 194 -2.32 -15.65 -2.75
N SER A 195 -1.22 -15.42 -2.02
CA SER A 195 -0.79 -16.30 -0.92
C SER A 195 -1.54 -16.07 0.40
N GLY A 196 -2.58 -15.22 0.40
CA GLY A 196 -3.45 -14.97 1.57
C GLY A 196 -3.08 -13.75 2.38
N LYS A 197 -2.10 -12.94 1.97
CA LYS A 197 -1.71 -11.72 2.69
C LYS A 197 -2.72 -10.59 2.49
N THR A 198 -2.79 -9.67 3.44
CA THR A 198 -3.54 -8.40 3.31
C THR A 198 -2.64 -7.34 2.72
N ILE A 199 -3.09 -6.66 1.67
CA ILE A 199 -2.36 -5.61 0.98
C ILE A 199 -3.10 -4.28 1.11
N LEU A 200 -2.40 -3.27 1.61
CA LEU A 200 -2.91 -1.90 1.71
C LEU A 200 -2.01 -0.99 0.89
N MET A 201 -2.58 -0.25 -0.04
CA MET A 201 -1.83 0.63 -0.93
C MET A 201 -2.27 2.08 -0.72
N VAL A 202 -1.33 2.97 -0.46
CA VAL A 202 -1.55 4.42 -0.53
C VAL A 202 -1.08 4.87 -1.89
N THR A 203 -1.96 5.43 -2.69
CA THR A 203 -1.59 5.95 -4.02
C THR A 203 -2.59 6.98 -4.52
N HIS A 204 -2.13 7.82 -5.44
CA HIS A 204 -2.97 8.70 -6.27
C HIS A 204 -3.17 8.14 -7.69
N ASP A 205 -2.50 7.04 -8.03
CA ASP A 205 -2.63 6.38 -9.33
C ASP A 205 -3.91 5.52 -9.37
N MET A 206 -4.95 6.08 -9.96
CA MET A 206 -6.25 5.42 -10.07
C MET A 206 -6.25 4.22 -11.03
N GLU A 207 -5.30 4.12 -11.96
CA GLU A 207 -5.16 2.92 -12.80
C GLU A 207 -4.72 1.73 -11.96
N LEU A 208 -3.78 1.93 -11.03
CA LEU A 208 -3.38 0.88 -10.08
C LEU A 208 -4.54 0.49 -9.15
N VAL A 209 -5.27 1.49 -8.62
CA VAL A 209 -6.42 1.23 -7.74
C VAL A 209 -7.45 0.37 -8.45
N MET A 210 -7.87 0.76 -9.64
CA MET A 210 -8.88 0.05 -10.43
C MET A 210 -8.43 -1.34 -10.86
N LYS A 211 -7.13 -1.52 -11.11
CA LYS A 211 -6.58 -2.79 -11.57
C LYS A 211 -6.44 -3.83 -10.44
N TYR A 212 -6.01 -3.41 -9.26
CA TYR A 212 -5.59 -4.32 -8.19
C TYR A 212 -6.48 -4.32 -6.96
N CYS A 213 -7.08 -3.18 -6.60
CA CYS A 213 -7.84 -3.05 -5.36
C CYS A 213 -9.30 -3.47 -5.53
N LYS A 214 -9.88 -4.00 -4.47
CA LYS A 214 -11.32 -4.32 -4.38
C LYS A 214 -12.08 -3.25 -3.62
N THR A 215 -11.44 -2.69 -2.59
CA THR A 215 -12.03 -1.70 -1.69
C THR A 215 -11.16 -0.46 -1.66
N VAL A 216 -11.78 0.69 -1.51
CA VAL A 216 -11.09 1.97 -1.37
C VAL A 216 -11.62 2.72 -0.17
N TYR A 217 -10.70 3.45 0.48
CA TYR A 217 -10.94 4.36 1.58
C TYR A 217 -10.47 5.75 1.13
N VAL A 218 -11.40 6.68 0.97
CA VAL A 218 -11.11 8.05 0.54
C VAL A 218 -10.95 8.93 1.77
N LEU A 219 -9.80 9.58 1.89
CA LEU A 219 -9.55 10.55 2.94
C LEU A 219 -9.62 11.97 2.39
N LYS A 220 -10.36 12.83 3.11
CA LYS A 220 -10.48 14.25 2.84
C LYS A 220 -10.34 15.02 4.16
N ASP A 221 -9.39 15.95 4.23
CA ASP A 221 -9.18 16.84 5.38
C ASP A 221 -9.10 16.12 6.73
N GLY A 222 -8.38 14.99 6.76
CA GLY A 222 -8.21 14.18 7.96
C GLY A 222 -9.42 13.32 8.36
N LYS A 223 -10.43 13.20 7.51
CA LYS A 223 -11.64 12.41 7.73
C LYS A 223 -11.82 11.35 6.65
N LEU A 224 -12.59 10.32 6.96
CA LEU A 224 -13.06 9.35 5.98
C LEU A 224 -14.25 9.95 5.22
N ASP A 225 -14.09 10.16 3.92
CA ASP A 225 -15.09 10.73 3.02
C ASP A 225 -15.93 9.64 2.34
N TYR A 226 -15.27 8.52 1.93
CA TYR A 226 -15.92 7.37 1.33
C TYR A 226 -15.21 6.07 1.72
N GLN A 227 -15.97 5.01 1.84
CA GLN A 227 -15.49 3.63 1.98
C GLN A 227 -16.41 2.71 1.19
N GLY A 228 -15.85 1.92 0.28
CA GLY A 228 -16.65 0.99 -0.49
C GLY A 228 -15.88 0.30 -1.61
N PRO A 229 -16.61 -0.45 -2.47
CA PRO A 229 -16.03 -1.06 -3.65
C PRO A 229 -15.44 -0.02 -4.59
N VAL A 230 -14.34 -0.38 -5.26
CA VAL A 230 -13.73 0.49 -6.27
C VAL A 230 -14.68 0.78 -7.43
N SER A 231 -15.54 -0.19 -7.80
CA SER A 231 -16.54 -0.05 -8.87
C SER A 231 -17.59 1.04 -8.62
N GLU A 232 -17.86 1.37 -7.38
CA GLU A 232 -18.86 2.37 -6.98
C GLU A 232 -18.23 3.72 -6.60
N LEU A 233 -16.91 3.81 -6.64
CA LEU A 233 -16.16 4.99 -6.20
C LEU A 233 -16.64 6.27 -6.90
N PHE A 234 -16.74 6.23 -8.22
CA PHE A 234 -17.04 7.42 -9.03
C PHE A 234 -18.49 7.87 -8.95
N ASP A 235 -19.39 6.98 -8.52
CA ASP A 235 -20.81 7.31 -8.31
C ASP A 235 -21.04 7.98 -6.94
N ASN A 236 -20.12 7.77 -5.99
CA ASN A 236 -20.26 8.19 -4.60
C ASN A 236 -19.33 9.33 -4.16
N VAL A 237 -18.33 9.66 -4.97
CA VAL A 237 -17.34 10.70 -4.64
C VAL A 237 -17.58 11.92 -5.52
N GLY A 238 -17.79 13.08 -4.87
CA GLY A 238 -18.06 14.35 -5.57
C GLY A 238 -16.88 14.86 -6.38
N GLU A 239 -17.14 15.76 -7.33
CA GLU A 239 -16.13 16.40 -8.20
C GLU A 239 -15.01 17.11 -7.42
N ASP A 240 -15.29 17.56 -6.20
CA ASP A 240 -14.31 18.21 -5.29
C ASP A 240 -13.27 17.25 -4.69
N SER A 241 -13.40 15.94 -4.90
CA SER A 241 -12.49 14.94 -4.30
C SER A 241 -11.09 14.95 -4.88
N ALA A 242 -10.87 15.59 -6.04
CA ALA A 242 -9.64 15.53 -6.84
C ALA A 242 -9.19 14.10 -7.20
N ILE A 243 -10.14 13.19 -7.28
CA ILE A 243 -9.91 11.84 -7.78
C ILE A 243 -10.16 11.87 -9.29
N GLU A 244 -9.10 11.71 -10.07
CA GLU A 244 -9.21 11.68 -11.52
C GLU A 244 -9.70 10.32 -11.98
N ILE A 245 -10.84 10.28 -12.65
CA ILE A 245 -11.33 9.06 -13.30
C ILE A 245 -10.40 8.73 -14.48
N PRO A 246 -9.79 7.54 -14.52
CA PRO A 246 -8.92 7.17 -15.63
C PRO A 246 -9.65 7.19 -16.99
N PRO A 247 -8.97 7.57 -18.08
CA PRO A 247 -9.58 7.69 -19.41
C PRO A 247 -10.32 6.44 -19.88
N LEU A 248 -9.79 5.26 -19.54
CA LEU A 248 -10.41 3.96 -19.85
C LEU A 248 -11.82 3.84 -19.24
N TYR A 249 -11.97 4.25 -17.98
CA TYR A 249 -13.25 4.19 -17.27
C TYR A 249 -14.23 5.26 -17.72
N LYS A 250 -13.74 6.48 -18.02
CA LYS A 250 -14.57 7.52 -18.66
C LYS A 250 -15.17 7.04 -19.98
N LEU A 251 -14.36 6.32 -20.76
CA LEU A 251 -14.85 5.73 -22.02
C LEU A 251 -15.88 4.63 -21.76
N ALA A 252 -15.61 3.74 -20.80
CA ALA A 252 -16.52 2.66 -20.44
C ALA A 252 -17.88 3.19 -19.94
N GLN A 253 -17.89 4.20 -19.09
CA GLN A 253 -19.11 4.88 -18.62
C GLN A 253 -19.91 5.49 -19.79
N LYS A 254 -19.24 6.24 -20.68
CA LYS A 254 -19.90 6.82 -21.86
C LYS A 254 -20.50 5.77 -22.80
N LEU A 255 -19.85 4.61 -22.95
CA LEU A 255 -20.38 3.51 -23.73
C LEU A 255 -21.62 2.89 -23.06
N LYS A 256 -21.58 2.71 -21.74
CA LYS A 256 -22.70 2.22 -20.93
C LYS A 256 -23.91 3.18 -21.01
N GLU A 257 -23.68 4.49 -20.88
CA GLU A 257 -24.73 5.51 -21.04
C GLU A 257 -25.38 5.49 -22.45
N ARG A 258 -24.64 5.08 -23.47
CA ARG A 258 -25.15 4.89 -24.84
C ARG A 258 -25.80 3.53 -25.09
N GLY A 259 -26.04 2.76 -24.04
CA GLY A 259 -26.72 1.47 -24.11
C GLY A 259 -25.83 0.28 -24.43
N ALA A 260 -24.50 0.40 -24.39
CA ALA A 260 -23.63 -0.75 -24.50
C ALA A 260 -23.66 -1.56 -23.19
N PRO A 261 -23.71 -2.91 -23.22
CA PRO A 261 -23.72 -3.77 -22.02
C PRO A 261 -22.33 -3.89 -21.42
N ILE A 262 -21.79 -2.77 -20.92
CA ILE A 262 -20.45 -2.69 -20.32
C ILE A 262 -20.54 -2.96 -18.84
N GLU A 263 -19.79 -3.95 -18.37
CA GLU A 263 -19.57 -4.28 -16.97
C GLU A 263 -18.27 -3.62 -16.50
N ILE A 264 -18.38 -2.44 -15.86
CA ILE A 264 -17.22 -1.60 -15.49
C ILE A 264 -16.30 -2.30 -14.48
N ASP A 265 -16.85 -3.05 -13.55
CA ASP A 265 -16.13 -3.84 -12.53
C ASP A 265 -15.25 -4.97 -13.12
N LYS A 266 -15.54 -5.40 -14.33
CA LYS A 266 -14.73 -6.37 -15.07
C LYS A 266 -13.62 -5.75 -15.92
N ILE A 267 -13.52 -4.41 -15.97
CA ILE A 267 -12.50 -3.71 -16.75
C ILE A 267 -11.31 -3.41 -15.86
N LYS A 268 -10.21 -4.12 -16.08
CA LYS A 268 -8.91 -3.87 -15.41
C LYS A 268 -7.85 -3.33 -16.37
N GLU A 269 -8.03 -3.60 -17.66
CA GLU A 269 -7.13 -3.19 -18.75
C GLU A 269 -7.93 -2.86 -19.99
N THR A 270 -7.29 -2.12 -20.92
CA THR A 270 -7.90 -1.76 -22.22
C THR A 270 -8.41 -2.99 -22.99
N ARG A 271 -7.72 -4.13 -22.85
CA ARG A 271 -8.13 -5.39 -23.52
C ARG A 271 -9.50 -5.89 -23.03
N ASP A 272 -9.83 -5.68 -21.76
CA ASP A 272 -11.11 -6.12 -21.21
C ASP A 272 -12.27 -5.33 -21.80
N LEU A 273 -12.11 -4.02 -21.95
CA LEU A 273 -13.09 -3.17 -22.60
C LEU A 273 -13.25 -3.54 -24.09
N ILE A 274 -12.14 -3.78 -24.80
CA ILE A 274 -12.17 -4.20 -26.20
C ILE A 274 -12.98 -5.49 -26.35
N LYS A 275 -12.72 -6.51 -25.53
CA LYS A 275 -13.48 -7.78 -25.54
C LYS A 275 -14.98 -7.56 -25.34
N GLN A 276 -15.37 -6.72 -24.39
CA GLN A 276 -16.79 -6.42 -24.16
C GLN A 276 -17.44 -5.72 -25.36
N ILE A 277 -16.73 -4.77 -25.99
CA ILE A 277 -17.21 -4.08 -27.20
C ILE A 277 -17.35 -5.06 -28.39
N GLU A 278 -16.38 -5.95 -28.58
CA GLU A 278 -16.43 -6.97 -29.63
C GLU A 278 -17.61 -7.94 -29.42
N CYS A 279 -17.81 -8.41 -28.19
CA CYS A 279 -18.99 -9.24 -27.85
C CYS A 279 -20.30 -8.51 -28.16
N TRP A 280 -20.43 -7.24 -27.78
CA TRP A 280 -21.62 -6.44 -28.07
C TRP A 280 -21.86 -6.23 -29.56
N ARG A 281 -20.80 -5.94 -30.34
CA ARG A 281 -20.88 -5.77 -31.79
C ARG A 281 -21.35 -7.05 -32.51
N ASN A 282 -20.84 -8.20 -32.04
CA ASN A 282 -21.17 -9.50 -32.63
C ASN A 282 -22.55 -10.02 -32.21
N ALA A 283 -23.18 -9.44 -31.20
CA ALA A 283 -24.54 -9.77 -30.75
C ALA A 283 -25.65 -8.92 -31.45
N LYS A 284 -25.25 -7.93 -32.24
CA LYS A 284 -26.13 -7.13 -33.10
C LYS A 284 -26.15 -7.65 -34.54
#